data_d77b9273c7e8e6e56bcca25d40969762
#
_entry.id   d77b9273c7e8e6e56bcca25d40969762
#
_cell.length_a   1.000
_cell.length_b   1.000
_cell.length_c   1.000
_cell.angle_alpha   90.00
_cell.angle_beta   90.00
_cell.angle_gamma   90.00
#
_symmetry.space_group_name_H-M   'P 1'
#
loop_
_entity.id
_entity.type
_entity.pdbx_description
1 polymer ?
#
loop_
_entity_poly.entity_id
_entity_poly.type
_entity_poly.pdbx_seq_one_letter_code
_entity_poly.pdbx_strand_id
1 'polypeptide(L)'
;MRITAPAGLLCLALTLSAIAQEPTQKPRPNKPNATAPSQASPSDAKPNIMPLGQIHAGMKGTALTVFQGVKPESMDVEVLGVLRNVNGPKGDIILVRLHGVKPEYTGVVAGMSGSPVYFDGKLAGALAFRIGEFSKEPIAGVTPIEEMFEINALDSRPTESPVRAVGAPPAGKTPTSGPGVSASSLAPDYRNYLRPIDAPFVFSGFSDATLQRYSDQFAAAGITPVMGTGSSSDQKQPEPIEPGSAVSAILVRGDMDIAATCTVTYVDAKHLLACGHPLMQFGQVDLPMTKANVVATLPSPMNAFKIVNTTDTVGAFVQDRQAGILGEMGHEPKMIPVTVSLHNGTAIKEFHYEVLNNAKLSPLAMMATVFNALHGINDYGDDITYRMNGVLSVKGYPDVTMRNMFAPLDSGQPAAALAASSIGDRFGRIYSNVYDAPDVEGVKLDFDLVRDRRSARLETSRTDVTEARPGDQITVETVIRPYRGERQVFQIPIRIPTTASKGPLRILVSDGDTLDHMRRAAPAMTRGLGLAPTIALLNKERSSDRVYVSLFDSDPEAMVADKIMPTLPLSVMNVMDNMRGTQDMVVLGESSVSEASTEPLDYVVSGAQMLTINIK
;
A
#
# COMPACT_ATOMS: atom_id res chain seq x y z
N MET A 1 -26.53 60.64 -15.18
CA MET A 1 -27.80 60.49 -15.93
C MET A 1 -28.48 59.29 -15.32
N ARG A 2 -29.30 59.43 -14.29
CA ARG A 2 -30.75 59.53 -14.22
C ARG A 2 -31.36 58.48 -15.14
N ILE A 3 -32.25 57.53 -14.76
CA ILE A 3 -33.47 57.56 -13.92
C ILE A 3 -33.98 56.08 -13.93
N THR A 4 -34.43 55.47 -12.95
CA THR A 4 -35.55 55.23 -12.03
C THR A 4 -36.08 53.80 -12.10
N ALA A 5 -36.37 53.27 -10.94
CA ALA A 5 -37.36 52.22 -10.70
C ALA A 5 -38.79 52.83 -10.72
N PRO A 6 -39.86 52.03 -10.73
CA PRO A 6 -40.42 51.57 -9.48
C PRO A 6 -41.30 50.27 -9.51
N ALA A 7 -41.56 49.75 -8.32
CA ALA A 7 -42.81 49.26 -7.70
C ALA A 7 -43.68 48.23 -8.44
N GLY A 8 -44.08 47.09 -7.91
CA GLY A 8 -44.75 46.84 -6.64
C GLY A 8 -46.18 46.40 -6.89
N LEU A 9 -46.59 45.19 -6.53
CA LEU A 9 -47.95 44.97 -6.01
C LEU A 9 -48.06 43.65 -5.24
N LEU A 10 -48.49 43.83 -4.06
CA LEU A 10 -49.01 42.92 -3.04
C LEU A 10 -50.40 42.42 -3.47
N CYS A 11 -50.75 41.15 -3.33
CA CYS A 11 -52.13 40.71 -3.17
C CYS A 11 -52.24 39.53 -2.21
N LEU A 12 -53.08 39.76 -1.30
CA LEU A 12 -53.50 39.15 -0.06
C LEU A 12 -54.34 37.88 -0.27
N ALA A 13 -54.29 37.05 0.74
CA ALA A 13 -55.04 35.85 1.07
C ALA A 13 -56.52 35.78 0.77
N LEU A 14 -57.01 34.55 0.69
CA LEU A 14 -58.25 34.17 1.37
C LEU A 14 -58.39 32.63 1.44
N THR A 15 -58.47 32.13 2.64
CA THR A 15 -58.81 30.78 3.06
C THR A 15 -60.30 30.52 2.81
N LEU A 16 -60.62 29.35 2.26
CA LEU A 16 -61.98 28.76 2.43
C LEU A 16 -61.85 27.27 2.72
N SER A 17 -62.23 26.89 3.95
CA SER A 17 -62.47 25.54 4.38
C SER A 17 -63.79 25.05 3.76
N ALA A 18 -63.77 23.89 3.11
CA ALA A 18 -64.99 23.18 2.74
C ALA A 18 -64.88 21.74 3.24
N ILE A 19 -65.74 21.45 4.19
CA ILE A 19 -66.04 20.12 4.71
C ILE A 19 -66.85 19.39 3.63
N ALA A 20 -66.43 18.22 3.18
CA ALA A 20 -67.22 17.33 2.35
C ALA A 20 -67.17 15.90 2.92
N GLN A 21 -68.37 15.37 3.12
CA GLN A 21 -68.75 14.08 3.70
C GLN A 21 -68.26 12.89 2.90
N GLU A 22 -67.91 11.82 3.57
CA GLU A 22 -67.69 10.48 3.01
C GLU A 22 -68.98 9.88 2.40
N PRO A 23 -68.88 9.16 1.28
CA PRO A 23 -69.87 8.18 0.91
C PRO A 23 -69.42 6.75 1.25
N THR A 24 -70.28 6.05 1.97
CA THR A 24 -70.23 4.64 2.30
C THR A 24 -70.04 3.75 1.07
N GLN A 25 -68.96 2.96 1.04
CA GLN A 25 -68.72 1.91 0.05
C GLN A 25 -69.27 0.54 0.52
N LYS A 26 -70.00 -0.08 -0.36
CA LYS A 26 -70.47 -1.49 -0.28
C LYS A 26 -69.29 -2.44 -0.50
N PRO A 27 -69.28 -3.64 0.16
CA PRO A 27 -68.22 -4.61 0.05
C PRO A 27 -68.18 -5.28 -1.33
N ARG A 28 -67.00 -5.31 -1.96
CA ARG A 28 -66.71 -6.11 -3.16
C ARG A 28 -66.17 -7.49 -2.78
N PRO A 29 -66.43 -8.53 -3.58
CA PRO A 29 -66.03 -9.90 -3.24
C PRO A 29 -64.53 -10.12 -3.40
N ASN A 30 -63.95 -10.90 -2.45
CA ASN A 30 -62.57 -11.34 -2.42
C ASN A 30 -62.15 -12.06 -3.70
N LYS A 31 -61.11 -11.54 -4.39
CA LYS A 31 -60.26 -12.32 -5.31
C LYS A 31 -59.12 -12.97 -4.54
N PRO A 32 -58.72 -14.21 -4.88
CA PRO A 32 -57.66 -14.91 -4.15
C PRO A 32 -56.32 -14.17 -4.32
N ASN A 33 -55.64 -13.98 -3.17
CA ASN A 33 -54.29 -13.45 -3.08
C ASN A 33 -53.33 -14.32 -3.92
N ALA A 34 -52.76 -13.72 -4.96
CA ALA A 34 -51.55 -14.24 -5.55
C ALA A 34 -50.41 -14.03 -4.51
N THR A 35 -49.95 -15.10 -3.93
CA THR A 35 -48.78 -15.13 -3.05
C THR A 35 -47.59 -14.58 -3.84
N ALA A 36 -47.03 -13.44 -3.40
CA ALA A 36 -45.75 -12.96 -3.89
C ALA A 36 -44.70 -14.04 -3.60
N PRO A 37 -43.74 -14.27 -4.50
CA PRO A 37 -42.67 -15.23 -4.22
C PRO A 37 -41.90 -14.71 -3.01
N SER A 38 -41.87 -15.52 -1.95
CA SER A 38 -41.03 -15.38 -0.79
C SER A 38 -39.61 -15.26 -1.26
N GLN A 39 -38.92 -14.15 -0.90
CA GLN A 39 -37.50 -14.05 -1.02
C GLN A 39 -36.91 -15.18 -0.15
N ALA A 40 -36.37 -16.19 -0.81
CA ALA A 40 -35.62 -17.26 -0.14
C ALA A 40 -34.38 -16.63 0.47
N SER A 41 -34.26 -16.66 1.78
CA SER A 41 -33.01 -16.46 2.49
C SER A 41 -31.97 -17.46 1.96
N PRO A 42 -30.68 -17.11 1.88
CA PRO A 42 -29.62 -18.03 1.44
C PRO A 42 -29.70 -19.28 2.33
N SER A 43 -29.97 -20.42 1.74
CA SER A 43 -30.08 -21.70 2.45
C SER A 43 -28.69 -22.27 2.69
N ASP A 44 -28.44 -22.87 3.87
CA ASP A 44 -27.26 -23.70 4.19
C ASP A 44 -27.18 -25.01 3.36
N ALA A 45 -27.82 -25.07 2.20
CA ALA A 45 -27.78 -26.20 1.29
C ALA A 45 -26.38 -26.30 0.65
N LYS A 46 -25.80 -27.50 0.70
CA LYS A 46 -24.53 -27.77 0.00
C LYS A 46 -24.65 -27.34 -1.47
N PRO A 47 -23.64 -26.60 -1.98
CA PRO A 47 -23.67 -26.13 -3.36
C PRO A 47 -23.80 -27.30 -4.35
N ASN A 48 -24.66 -27.13 -5.36
CA ASN A 48 -24.82 -28.13 -6.42
C ASN A 48 -23.65 -27.98 -7.41
N ILE A 49 -22.60 -28.76 -7.20
CA ILE A 49 -21.36 -28.68 -8.00
C ILE A 49 -21.31 -29.74 -9.10
N MET A 50 -20.61 -29.44 -10.20
CA MET A 50 -20.24 -30.35 -11.26
C MET A 50 -18.83 -30.86 -11.02
N PRO A 51 -18.64 -32.13 -10.63
CA PRO A 51 -17.31 -32.69 -10.44
C PRO A 51 -16.49 -32.67 -11.73
N LEU A 52 -15.19 -32.37 -11.62
CA LEU A 52 -14.28 -32.29 -12.78
C LEU A 52 -14.27 -33.58 -13.62
N GLY A 53 -14.42 -34.75 -12.96
CA GLY A 53 -14.47 -36.04 -13.63
C GLY A 53 -15.69 -36.25 -14.54
N GLN A 54 -16.73 -35.43 -14.45
CA GLN A 54 -17.92 -35.48 -15.31
C GLN A 54 -17.84 -34.52 -16.49
N ILE A 55 -16.81 -33.66 -16.53
CA ILE A 55 -16.65 -32.67 -17.59
C ILE A 55 -15.89 -33.25 -18.77
N HIS A 56 -16.48 -33.12 -19.96
CA HIS A 56 -15.89 -33.62 -21.22
C HIS A 56 -16.11 -32.62 -22.37
N ALA A 57 -15.31 -32.74 -23.43
CA ALA A 57 -15.41 -31.91 -24.62
C ALA A 57 -16.81 -31.99 -25.26
N GLY A 58 -17.28 -30.83 -25.76
CA GLY A 58 -18.59 -30.68 -26.38
C GLY A 58 -19.75 -30.40 -25.41
N MET A 59 -19.53 -30.47 -24.09
CA MET A 59 -20.55 -30.02 -23.12
C MET A 59 -20.86 -28.53 -23.33
N LYS A 60 -22.15 -28.20 -23.28
CA LYS A 60 -22.64 -26.83 -23.36
C LYS A 60 -23.16 -26.38 -22.03
N GLY A 61 -22.93 -25.09 -21.67
CA GLY A 61 -23.33 -24.53 -20.42
C GLY A 61 -23.44 -23.02 -20.50
N THR A 62 -23.48 -22.38 -19.36
CA THR A 62 -23.57 -20.91 -19.25
C THR A 62 -22.58 -20.36 -18.24
N ALA A 63 -22.12 -19.15 -18.46
CA ALA A 63 -21.38 -18.36 -17.48
C ALA A 63 -22.07 -17.02 -17.22
N LEU A 64 -21.82 -16.44 -16.03
CA LEU A 64 -22.44 -15.18 -15.62
C LEU A 64 -21.37 -14.13 -15.38
N THR A 65 -21.59 -12.90 -15.88
CA THR A 65 -20.74 -11.74 -15.58
C THR A 65 -21.51 -10.44 -15.80
N VAL A 66 -21.07 -9.36 -15.18
CA VAL A 66 -21.61 -8.03 -15.44
C VAL A 66 -20.82 -7.40 -16.59
N PHE A 67 -21.46 -7.07 -17.70
CA PHE A 67 -20.88 -6.29 -18.80
C PHE A 67 -21.09 -4.78 -18.62
N GLN A 68 -22.23 -4.39 -18.03
CA GLN A 68 -22.56 -3.01 -17.71
C GLN A 68 -23.60 -2.95 -16.59
N GLY A 69 -23.49 -1.93 -15.72
CA GLY A 69 -24.33 -1.79 -14.55
C GLY A 69 -23.91 -2.73 -13.43
N VAL A 70 -24.88 -3.36 -12.79
CA VAL A 70 -24.67 -4.19 -11.59
C VAL A 70 -25.24 -5.60 -11.72
N LYS A 71 -26.08 -5.85 -12.73
CA LYS A 71 -26.77 -7.15 -12.91
C LYS A 71 -25.95 -8.11 -13.74
N PRO A 72 -25.72 -9.35 -13.26
CA PRO A 72 -25.09 -10.39 -14.06
C PRO A 72 -25.90 -10.72 -15.32
N GLU A 73 -25.21 -10.91 -16.42
CA GLU A 73 -25.74 -11.35 -17.71
C GLU A 73 -25.14 -12.72 -18.07
N SER A 74 -25.94 -13.57 -18.71
CA SER A 74 -25.50 -14.90 -19.15
C SER A 74 -24.80 -14.85 -20.50
N MET A 75 -23.78 -15.69 -20.66
CA MET A 75 -23.14 -16.02 -21.92
C MET A 75 -23.03 -17.53 -22.06
N ASP A 76 -23.10 -18.04 -23.29
CA ASP A 76 -23.00 -19.46 -23.55
C ASP A 76 -21.54 -19.93 -23.52
N VAL A 77 -21.33 -21.17 -23.07
CA VAL A 77 -20.01 -21.77 -22.89
C VAL A 77 -20.00 -23.19 -23.51
N GLU A 78 -18.95 -23.49 -24.23
CA GLU A 78 -18.69 -24.83 -24.76
C GLU A 78 -17.35 -25.37 -24.26
N VAL A 79 -17.32 -26.57 -23.69
CA VAL A 79 -16.09 -27.23 -23.24
C VAL A 79 -15.28 -27.72 -24.43
N LEU A 80 -14.04 -27.30 -24.54
CA LEU A 80 -13.07 -27.78 -25.52
C LEU A 80 -12.28 -28.99 -25.00
N GLY A 81 -12.07 -29.06 -23.67
CA GLY A 81 -11.35 -30.15 -23.01
C GLY A 81 -10.89 -29.80 -21.61
N VAL A 82 -10.24 -30.76 -20.96
CA VAL A 82 -9.62 -30.56 -19.64
C VAL A 82 -8.11 -30.69 -19.77
N LEU A 83 -7.40 -29.67 -19.33
CA LEU A 83 -5.92 -29.61 -19.29
C LEU A 83 -5.46 -30.02 -17.89
N ARG A 84 -4.74 -31.16 -17.81
CA ARG A 84 -4.30 -31.69 -16.51
C ARG A 84 -2.97 -31.10 -16.06
N ASN A 85 -2.87 -30.76 -14.77
CA ASN A 85 -1.65 -30.28 -14.12
C ASN A 85 -0.99 -29.05 -14.80
N VAL A 86 -1.75 -28.21 -15.50
CA VAL A 86 -1.22 -27.04 -16.23
C VAL A 86 -0.92 -25.89 -15.27
N ASN A 87 -1.70 -25.76 -14.19
CA ASN A 87 -1.54 -24.73 -13.18
C ASN A 87 -0.83 -25.27 -11.90
N GLY A 88 0.17 -26.14 -12.11
CA GLY A 88 0.89 -26.81 -11.03
C GLY A 88 0.40 -28.23 -10.77
N PRO A 89 1.02 -28.95 -9.81
CA PRO A 89 0.59 -30.30 -9.44
C PRO A 89 -0.87 -30.29 -8.93
N LYS A 90 -1.73 -31.10 -9.57
CA LYS A 90 -3.19 -31.14 -9.34
C LYS A 90 -3.94 -29.85 -9.68
N GLY A 91 -3.30 -28.86 -10.29
CA GLY A 91 -3.96 -27.66 -10.82
C GLY A 91 -4.47 -27.93 -12.24
N ASP A 92 -5.71 -28.35 -12.36
CA ASP A 92 -6.37 -28.66 -13.62
C ASP A 92 -7.12 -27.45 -14.16
N ILE A 93 -7.27 -27.33 -15.47
CA ILE A 93 -7.99 -26.24 -16.10
C ILE A 93 -9.00 -26.82 -17.10
N ILE A 94 -10.25 -26.38 -17.00
CA ILE A 94 -11.27 -26.68 -18.01
C ILE A 94 -11.14 -25.62 -19.11
N LEU A 95 -10.79 -26.03 -20.31
CA LEU A 95 -10.69 -25.16 -21.47
C LEU A 95 -12.07 -25.00 -22.11
N VAL A 96 -12.51 -23.74 -22.27
CA VAL A 96 -13.83 -23.42 -22.80
C VAL A 96 -13.77 -22.35 -23.87
N ARG A 97 -14.77 -22.34 -24.78
CA ARG A 97 -15.05 -21.28 -25.72
C ARG A 97 -16.31 -20.55 -25.27
N LEU A 98 -16.26 -19.22 -25.22
CA LEU A 98 -17.40 -18.38 -24.91
C LEU A 98 -18.16 -18.06 -26.21
N HIS A 99 -19.47 -17.99 -26.12
CA HIS A 99 -20.35 -17.65 -27.24
C HIS A 99 -21.32 -16.54 -26.86
N GLY A 100 -21.78 -15.82 -27.87
CA GLY A 100 -22.72 -14.71 -27.74
C GLY A 100 -22.15 -13.39 -28.26
N VAL A 101 -23.03 -12.45 -28.58
CA VAL A 101 -22.66 -11.19 -29.23
C VAL A 101 -21.59 -10.42 -28.45
N LYS A 102 -21.73 -10.32 -27.11
CA LYS A 102 -20.80 -9.56 -26.28
C LYS A 102 -19.43 -10.25 -26.18
N PRO A 103 -19.29 -11.52 -25.72
CA PRO A 103 -17.98 -12.14 -25.58
C PRO A 103 -17.27 -12.38 -26.91
N GLU A 104 -18.00 -12.62 -28.01
CA GLU A 104 -17.39 -12.73 -29.34
C GLU A 104 -16.84 -11.40 -29.85
N TYR A 105 -17.46 -10.27 -29.45
CA TYR A 105 -16.99 -8.93 -29.79
C TYR A 105 -15.85 -8.44 -28.88
N THR A 106 -15.96 -8.67 -27.56
CA THR A 106 -15.00 -8.12 -26.59
C THR A 106 -13.81 -9.05 -26.33
N GLY A 107 -13.94 -10.34 -26.62
CA GLY A 107 -13.03 -11.37 -26.14
C GLY A 107 -13.18 -11.63 -24.64
N VAL A 108 -12.17 -12.25 -24.06
CA VAL A 108 -12.03 -12.46 -22.60
C VAL A 108 -11.48 -11.18 -21.98
N VAL A 109 -12.27 -10.54 -21.15
CA VAL A 109 -12.05 -9.17 -20.63
C VAL A 109 -11.50 -9.19 -19.22
N ALA A 110 -10.54 -8.31 -18.91
CA ALA A 110 -10.08 -8.06 -17.54
C ALA A 110 -11.26 -7.66 -16.63
N GLY A 111 -11.38 -8.32 -15.48
CA GLY A 111 -12.55 -8.23 -14.60
C GLY A 111 -13.64 -9.29 -14.85
N MET A 112 -13.53 -10.15 -15.87
CA MET A 112 -14.34 -11.36 -15.98
C MET A 112 -13.83 -12.51 -15.11
N SER A 113 -12.63 -12.43 -14.59
CA SER A 113 -12.06 -13.42 -13.68
C SER A 113 -13.00 -13.68 -12.50
N GLY A 114 -13.31 -14.93 -12.22
CA GLY A 114 -14.31 -15.32 -11.22
C GLY A 114 -15.72 -15.59 -11.79
N SER A 115 -16.00 -15.29 -13.06
CA SER A 115 -17.32 -15.55 -13.66
C SER A 115 -17.69 -17.03 -13.48
N PRO A 116 -18.79 -17.36 -12.77
CA PRO A 116 -19.19 -18.73 -12.51
C PRO A 116 -19.63 -19.42 -13.80
N VAL A 117 -19.20 -20.67 -13.97
CA VAL A 117 -19.53 -21.52 -15.12
C VAL A 117 -20.39 -22.69 -14.67
N TYR A 118 -21.52 -22.88 -15.33
CA TYR A 118 -22.50 -23.92 -15.02
C TYR A 118 -22.68 -24.87 -16.20
N PHE A 119 -22.73 -26.17 -15.89
CA PHE A 119 -23.18 -27.23 -16.81
C PHE A 119 -24.34 -27.99 -16.13
N ASP A 120 -25.44 -28.18 -16.86
CA ASP A 120 -26.67 -28.82 -16.35
C ASP A 120 -27.16 -28.19 -15.01
N GLY A 121 -27.01 -26.86 -14.87
CA GLY A 121 -27.39 -26.12 -13.66
C GLY A 121 -26.48 -26.36 -12.44
N LYS A 122 -25.35 -27.06 -12.60
CA LYS A 122 -24.36 -27.30 -11.55
C LYS A 122 -23.14 -26.42 -11.76
N LEU A 123 -22.63 -25.84 -10.67
CA LEU A 123 -21.44 -24.98 -10.70
C LEU A 123 -20.18 -25.83 -10.96
N ALA A 124 -19.49 -25.56 -12.07
CA ALA A 124 -18.29 -26.28 -12.48
C ALA A 124 -16.99 -25.57 -12.08
N GLY A 125 -17.00 -24.25 -12.03
CA GLY A 125 -15.80 -23.45 -11.71
C GLY A 125 -15.97 -21.99 -12.07
N ALA A 126 -14.82 -21.30 -12.17
CA ALA A 126 -14.73 -19.88 -12.47
C ALA A 126 -13.87 -19.60 -13.68
N LEU A 127 -14.26 -18.72 -14.58
CA LEU A 127 -13.37 -18.17 -15.61
C LEU A 127 -12.15 -17.54 -14.91
N ALA A 128 -10.96 -17.98 -15.25
CA ALA A 128 -9.75 -17.56 -14.54
C ALA A 128 -8.58 -17.24 -15.47
N PHE A 129 -8.54 -17.85 -16.67
CA PHE A 129 -7.42 -17.74 -17.59
C PHE A 129 -7.86 -17.32 -18.97
N ARG A 130 -7.01 -16.56 -19.67
CA ARG A 130 -7.13 -16.23 -21.08
C ARG A 130 -6.04 -16.93 -21.88
N ILE A 131 -6.33 -17.21 -23.16
CA ILE A 131 -5.39 -17.82 -24.09
C ILE A 131 -4.81 -16.76 -25.00
N GLY A 132 -3.50 -16.52 -24.85
CA GLY A 132 -2.77 -15.57 -25.69
C GLY A 132 -3.21 -14.12 -25.53
N GLU A 133 -2.48 -13.22 -26.17
CA GLU A 133 -2.80 -11.79 -26.20
C GLU A 133 -3.70 -11.40 -27.37
N PHE A 134 -3.65 -12.19 -28.45
CA PHE A 134 -4.36 -11.91 -29.72
C PHE A 134 -5.18 -13.12 -30.19
N SER A 135 -5.98 -13.70 -29.30
CA SER A 135 -6.87 -14.78 -29.72
C SER A 135 -8.02 -14.22 -30.58
N LYS A 136 -8.24 -14.84 -31.76
CA LYS A 136 -9.40 -14.52 -32.60
C LYS A 136 -10.70 -15.04 -32.02
N GLU A 137 -10.63 -16.06 -31.19
CA GLU A 137 -11.78 -16.68 -30.53
C GLU A 137 -11.70 -16.44 -29.02
N PRO A 138 -12.83 -16.23 -28.35
CA PRO A 138 -12.88 -16.01 -26.90
C PRO A 138 -12.72 -17.34 -26.15
N ILE A 139 -11.50 -17.89 -26.19
CA ILE A 139 -11.14 -19.12 -25.46
C ILE A 139 -10.62 -18.73 -24.08
N ALA A 140 -11.14 -19.39 -23.04
CA ALA A 140 -10.80 -19.16 -21.65
C ALA A 140 -10.50 -20.45 -20.90
N GLY A 141 -9.75 -20.33 -19.82
CA GLY A 141 -9.56 -21.40 -18.84
C GLY A 141 -10.43 -21.17 -17.62
N VAL A 142 -11.01 -22.25 -17.12
CA VAL A 142 -11.85 -22.27 -15.93
C VAL A 142 -11.14 -23.03 -14.82
N THR A 143 -10.97 -22.39 -13.67
CA THR A 143 -10.52 -23.06 -12.43
C THR A 143 -11.65 -23.92 -11.88
N PRO A 144 -11.44 -25.23 -11.65
CA PRO A 144 -12.47 -26.11 -11.11
C PRO A 144 -12.98 -25.64 -9.74
N ILE A 145 -14.28 -25.74 -9.52
CA ILE A 145 -14.89 -25.28 -8.26
C ILE A 145 -14.39 -26.07 -7.04
N GLU A 146 -14.01 -27.34 -7.24
CA GLU A 146 -13.46 -28.17 -6.18
C GLU A 146 -12.18 -27.57 -5.60
N GLU A 147 -11.29 -27.05 -6.47
CA GLU A 147 -10.04 -26.36 -6.06
C GLU A 147 -10.33 -25.04 -5.34
N MET A 148 -11.38 -24.31 -5.73
CA MET A 148 -11.76 -23.07 -5.06
C MET A 148 -12.33 -23.30 -3.67
N PHE A 149 -13.10 -24.39 -3.45
CA PHE A 149 -13.61 -24.73 -2.13
C PHE A 149 -12.54 -25.21 -1.15
N GLU A 150 -11.39 -25.69 -1.65
CA GLU A 150 -10.26 -26.02 -0.80
C GLU A 150 -9.72 -24.78 -0.06
N ILE A 151 -9.90 -23.56 -0.60
CA ILE A 151 -9.49 -22.31 0.05
C ILE A 151 -10.21 -22.16 1.41
N ASN A 152 -11.49 -22.48 1.47
CA ASN A 152 -12.28 -22.40 2.70
C ASN A 152 -11.85 -23.44 3.77
N ALA A 153 -11.26 -24.55 3.34
CA ALA A 153 -10.73 -25.60 4.23
C ALA A 153 -9.32 -25.27 4.76
N LEU A 154 -8.62 -24.31 4.15
CA LEU A 154 -7.31 -23.87 4.59
C LEU A 154 -7.42 -23.06 5.89
N ASP A 155 -6.54 -23.36 6.85
CA ASP A 155 -6.57 -22.78 8.18
C ASP A 155 -6.57 -21.25 8.14
N SER A 156 -7.61 -20.64 8.69
CA SER A 156 -7.77 -19.18 8.83
C SER A 156 -7.13 -18.63 10.11
N ARG A 157 -6.44 -19.49 10.89
CA ARG A 157 -5.72 -19.01 12.07
C ARG A 157 -4.59 -18.07 11.63
N PRO A 158 -4.46 -16.89 12.27
CA PRO A 158 -3.27 -16.07 12.11
C PRO A 158 -2.06 -16.96 12.37
N THR A 159 -1.08 -16.93 11.49
CA THR A 159 0.16 -17.66 11.72
C THR A 159 0.89 -16.93 12.86
N GLU A 160 0.50 -17.17 14.10
CA GLU A 160 1.27 -16.89 15.29
C GLU A 160 2.43 -17.90 15.39
N SER A 161 3.09 -18.14 14.30
CA SER A 161 4.37 -18.84 14.34
C SER A 161 5.43 -17.80 14.11
N PRO A 162 6.31 -17.57 15.10
CA PRO A 162 7.55 -16.89 14.81
C PRO A 162 8.20 -17.68 13.68
N VAL A 163 8.37 -17.05 12.53
CA VAL A 163 9.20 -17.61 11.46
C VAL A 163 10.56 -17.80 12.09
N ARG A 164 10.83 -19.02 12.54
CA ARG A 164 12.16 -19.44 12.96
C ARG A 164 13.01 -19.16 11.74
N ALA A 165 13.87 -18.15 11.86
CA ALA A 165 14.79 -17.79 10.81
C ALA A 165 15.56 -19.07 10.46
N VAL A 166 15.19 -19.69 9.36
CA VAL A 166 16.02 -20.71 8.74
C VAL A 166 17.28 -19.94 8.39
N GLY A 167 18.37 -20.28 9.08
CA GLY A 167 19.66 -19.62 8.92
C GLY A 167 19.96 -19.50 7.45
N ALA A 168 20.35 -18.31 7.02
CA ALA A 168 20.80 -18.07 5.66
C ALA A 168 21.84 -19.18 5.33
N PRO A 169 21.72 -19.84 4.18
CA PRO A 169 22.75 -20.79 3.76
C PRO A 169 24.09 -20.03 3.73
N PRO A 170 25.20 -20.68 4.17
CA PRO A 170 26.50 -20.05 4.16
C PRO A 170 26.79 -19.56 2.74
N ALA A 171 27.31 -18.35 2.63
CA ALA A 171 27.68 -17.71 1.37
C ALA A 171 28.58 -18.66 0.56
N GLY A 172 27.94 -19.46 -0.29
CA GLY A 172 28.59 -20.33 -1.24
C GLY A 172 29.22 -19.48 -2.32
N LYS A 173 30.49 -19.77 -2.58
CA LYS A 173 31.34 -19.20 -3.62
C LYS A 173 30.56 -18.99 -4.91
N THR A 174 30.61 -17.78 -5.43
CA THR A 174 30.16 -17.42 -6.78
C THR A 174 30.71 -18.44 -7.80
N PRO A 175 29.86 -19.12 -8.58
CA PRO A 175 30.38 -19.92 -9.68
C PRO A 175 30.93 -18.96 -10.73
N THR A 176 32.21 -19.08 -11.04
CA THR A 176 32.85 -18.48 -12.20
C THR A 176 32.06 -18.92 -13.46
N SER A 177 31.49 -17.95 -14.14
CA SER A 177 30.83 -18.13 -15.43
C SER A 177 31.86 -18.56 -16.49
N GLY A 178 31.88 -19.85 -16.81
CA GLY A 178 32.42 -20.33 -18.06
C GLY A 178 31.44 -20.01 -19.21
N PRO A 179 31.89 -19.92 -20.45
CA PRO A 179 31.01 -19.64 -21.58
C PRO A 179 30.14 -20.88 -21.87
N GLY A 180 28.99 -20.92 -21.21
CA GLY A 180 27.94 -21.91 -21.47
C GLY A 180 27.06 -21.40 -22.61
N VAL A 181 27.08 -22.14 -23.72
CA VAL A 181 26.17 -21.97 -24.85
C VAL A 181 24.74 -22.08 -24.34
N SER A 182 23.99 -20.98 -24.37
CA SER A 182 22.56 -20.97 -24.07
C SER A 182 21.79 -21.73 -25.15
N ALA A 183 21.51 -22.99 -24.89
CA ALA A 183 20.62 -23.82 -25.72
C ALA A 183 19.13 -23.66 -25.37
N SER A 184 18.69 -22.45 -24.99
CA SER A 184 17.30 -22.20 -24.54
C SER A 184 16.51 -21.18 -25.37
N SER A 185 16.93 -20.90 -26.61
CA SER A 185 16.24 -19.86 -27.40
C SER A 185 15.30 -20.39 -28.53
N LEU A 186 14.95 -21.67 -28.57
CA LEU A 186 14.16 -22.21 -29.67
C LEU A 186 12.90 -23.03 -29.29
N ALA A 187 12.55 -23.17 -28.03
CA ALA A 187 11.23 -23.67 -27.66
C ALA A 187 10.31 -22.50 -27.41
N PRO A 188 9.18 -22.33 -28.13
CA PRO A 188 8.17 -21.36 -27.76
C PRO A 188 7.76 -21.69 -26.32
N ASP A 189 7.88 -20.71 -25.42
CA ASP A 189 7.46 -20.88 -24.02
C ASP A 189 5.92 -20.92 -23.98
N TYR A 190 5.38 -22.12 -24.11
CA TYR A 190 3.93 -22.36 -24.11
C TYR A 190 3.25 -21.88 -22.84
N ARG A 191 3.99 -21.62 -21.73
CA ARG A 191 3.47 -21.01 -20.51
C ARG A 191 2.97 -19.58 -20.74
N ASN A 192 3.44 -18.92 -21.79
CA ASN A 192 2.98 -17.57 -22.15
C ASN A 192 1.60 -17.56 -22.83
N TYR A 193 1.05 -18.72 -23.22
CA TYR A 193 -0.25 -18.76 -23.88
C TYR A 193 -1.43 -18.86 -22.92
N LEU A 194 -1.27 -19.43 -21.73
CA LEU A 194 -2.30 -19.53 -20.70
C LEU A 194 -1.91 -18.59 -19.54
N ARG A 195 -2.57 -17.45 -19.47
CA ARG A 195 -2.33 -16.43 -18.44
C ARG A 195 -3.57 -16.21 -17.60
N PRO A 196 -3.47 -15.92 -16.30
CA PRO A 196 -4.61 -15.43 -15.55
C PRO A 196 -5.29 -14.27 -16.29
N ILE A 197 -6.61 -14.21 -16.24
CA ILE A 197 -7.33 -13.03 -16.70
C ILE A 197 -6.89 -11.87 -15.82
N ASP A 198 -6.38 -10.81 -16.42
CA ASP A 198 -5.86 -9.67 -15.65
C ASP A 198 -6.94 -9.12 -14.70
N ALA A 199 -6.57 -8.94 -13.45
CA ALA A 199 -7.29 -8.15 -12.46
C ALA A 199 -6.39 -6.97 -12.08
N PRO A 200 -6.23 -5.97 -12.97
CA PRO A 200 -5.33 -4.87 -12.73
C PRO A 200 -5.81 -4.04 -11.55
N PHE A 201 -4.87 -3.53 -10.78
CA PHE A 201 -5.18 -2.51 -9.80
C PHE A 201 -5.33 -1.16 -10.48
N VAL A 202 -6.53 -0.63 -10.40
CA VAL A 202 -6.92 0.65 -11.00
C VAL A 202 -6.61 1.75 -10.00
N PHE A 203 -5.80 2.73 -10.44
CA PHE A 203 -5.38 3.89 -9.67
C PHE A 203 -6.21 5.10 -10.09
N SER A 204 -7.16 5.51 -9.26
CA SER A 204 -8.02 6.68 -9.49
C SER A 204 -7.63 7.83 -8.57
N GLY A 205 -7.60 9.05 -9.09
CA GLY A 205 -7.09 10.22 -8.36
C GLY A 205 -5.57 10.33 -8.31
N PHE A 206 -4.86 9.48 -9.05
CA PHE A 206 -3.40 9.53 -9.17
C PHE A 206 -2.95 10.22 -10.46
N SER A 207 -1.77 10.85 -10.41
CA SER A 207 -1.11 11.43 -11.58
C SER A 207 -0.28 10.40 -12.33
N ASP A 208 -0.09 10.61 -13.64
CA ASP A 208 0.81 9.79 -14.47
C ASP A 208 2.22 9.73 -13.89
N ALA A 209 2.71 10.84 -13.35
CA ALA A 209 4.03 10.91 -12.72
C ALA A 209 4.16 9.96 -11.51
N THR A 210 3.09 9.80 -10.73
CA THR A 210 3.05 8.86 -9.60
C THR A 210 3.15 7.42 -10.10
N LEU A 211 2.36 7.05 -11.10
CA LEU A 211 2.42 5.71 -11.66
C LEU A 211 3.79 5.41 -12.27
N GLN A 212 4.32 6.30 -13.10
CA GLN A 212 5.66 6.14 -13.70
C GLN A 212 6.75 5.93 -12.65
N ARG A 213 6.64 6.62 -11.50
CA ARG A 213 7.64 6.51 -10.43
C ARG A 213 7.57 5.20 -9.65
N TYR A 214 6.38 4.69 -9.40
CA TYR A 214 6.16 3.56 -8.47
C TYR A 214 5.72 2.27 -9.17
N SER A 215 5.47 2.27 -10.49
CA SER A 215 5.02 1.09 -11.24
C SER A 215 5.89 -0.14 -11.04
N ASP A 216 7.21 0.01 -11.09
CA ASP A 216 8.15 -1.10 -10.92
C ASP A 216 8.09 -1.69 -9.50
N GLN A 217 7.90 -0.84 -8.50
CA GLN A 217 7.78 -1.27 -7.10
C GLN A 217 6.46 -2.00 -6.86
N PHE A 218 5.36 -1.52 -7.45
CA PHE A 218 4.08 -2.21 -7.43
C PHE A 218 4.15 -3.54 -8.19
N ALA A 219 4.79 -3.57 -9.36
CA ALA A 219 4.99 -4.80 -10.13
C ALA A 219 5.83 -5.83 -9.35
N ALA A 220 6.88 -5.41 -8.65
CA ALA A 220 7.67 -6.27 -7.77
C ALA A 220 6.85 -6.83 -6.58
N ALA A 221 5.79 -6.12 -6.16
CA ALA A 221 4.82 -6.58 -5.16
C ALA A 221 3.68 -7.43 -5.75
N GLY A 222 3.73 -7.76 -7.06
CA GLY A 222 2.70 -8.55 -7.75
C GLY A 222 1.47 -7.74 -8.18
N ILE A 223 1.55 -6.41 -8.16
CA ILE A 223 0.46 -5.50 -8.54
C ILE A 223 0.73 -4.91 -9.91
N THR A 224 -0.20 -5.11 -10.85
CA THR A 224 -0.15 -4.44 -12.17
C THR A 224 -0.94 -3.13 -12.09
N PRO A 225 -0.27 -1.96 -12.01
CA PRO A 225 -0.95 -0.69 -11.90
C PRO A 225 -1.48 -0.21 -13.25
N VAL A 226 -2.72 0.27 -13.28
CA VAL A 226 -3.35 0.87 -14.46
C VAL A 226 -4.01 2.19 -14.05
N MET A 227 -3.83 3.24 -14.85
CA MET A 227 -4.56 4.49 -14.64
C MET A 227 -6.05 4.25 -14.88
N GLY A 228 -6.87 4.69 -13.93
CA GLY A 228 -8.30 4.54 -13.97
C GLY A 228 -9.04 5.87 -14.08
N THR A 229 -10.21 5.79 -14.68
CA THR A 229 -11.20 6.88 -14.71
C THR A 229 -12.37 6.59 -13.77
N GLY A 230 -12.33 5.45 -13.05
CA GLY A 230 -13.31 5.08 -12.04
C GLY A 230 -13.19 5.93 -10.78
N SER A 231 -14.20 5.93 -9.95
CA SER A 231 -14.20 6.58 -8.65
C SER A 231 -14.72 5.64 -7.58
N SER A 232 -14.24 5.81 -6.35
CA SER A 232 -14.90 5.21 -5.20
C SER A 232 -16.07 6.09 -4.76
N SER A 233 -17.14 5.47 -4.32
CA SER A 233 -18.24 6.17 -3.66
C SER A 233 -18.79 5.29 -2.53
N ASP A 234 -19.15 5.92 -1.42
CA ASP A 234 -19.87 5.25 -0.34
C ASP A 234 -21.37 5.04 -0.65
N GLN A 235 -21.75 5.23 -1.91
CA GLN A 235 -23.14 5.08 -2.34
C GLN A 235 -23.57 3.63 -2.19
N LYS A 236 -24.60 3.40 -1.40
CA LYS A 236 -25.16 2.06 -1.20
C LYS A 236 -25.77 1.56 -2.49
N GLN A 237 -25.30 0.40 -2.93
CA GLN A 237 -25.88 -0.35 -4.04
C GLN A 237 -26.94 -1.30 -3.49
N PRO A 238 -28.24 -1.10 -3.82
CA PRO A 238 -29.32 -1.88 -3.21
C PRO A 238 -29.35 -3.35 -3.65
N GLU A 239 -28.78 -3.66 -4.83
CA GLU A 239 -28.77 -5.02 -5.35
C GLU A 239 -27.90 -5.93 -4.47
N PRO A 240 -28.38 -7.15 -4.17
CA PRO A 240 -27.59 -8.13 -3.42
C PRO A 240 -26.39 -8.61 -4.24
N ILE A 241 -25.35 -9.08 -3.56
CA ILE A 241 -24.30 -9.83 -4.22
C ILE A 241 -24.80 -11.22 -4.57
N GLU A 242 -24.63 -11.61 -5.81
CA GLU A 242 -24.99 -12.93 -6.34
C GLU A 242 -23.88 -13.46 -7.24
N PRO A 243 -23.83 -14.76 -7.57
CA PRO A 243 -22.88 -15.31 -8.53
C PRO A 243 -22.94 -14.54 -9.86
N GLY A 244 -21.79 -14.07 -10.33
CA GLY A 244 -21.67 -13.22 -11.50
C GLY A 244 -21.58 -11.72 -11.21
N SER A 245 -21.90 -11.26 -9.99
CA SER A 245 -21.73 -9.85 -9.57
C SER A 245 -20.27 -9.42 -9.59
N ALA A 246 -20.02 -8.14 -9.86
CA ALA A 246 -18.68 -7.57 -9.74
C ALA A 246 -18.38 -7.19 -8.28
N VAL A 247 -17.18 -7.52 -7.82
CA VAL A 247 -16.66 -7.15 -6.49
C VAL A 247 -15.25 -6.62 -6.61
N SER A 248 -14.86 -5.72 -5.72
CA SER A 248 -13.52 -5.14 -5.73
C SER A 248 -12.79 -5.34 -4.40
N ALA A 249 -11.48 -5.59 -4.50
CA ALA A 249 -10.54 -5.58 -3.39
C ALA A 249 -9.85 -4.22 -3.34
N ILE A 250 -9.86 -3.57 -2.19
CA ILE A 250 -9.39 -2.19 -2.00
C ILE A 250 -8.03 -2.19 -1.31
N LEU A 251 -7.08 -1.41 -1.83
CA LEU A 251 -5.81 -1.10 -1.17
C LEU A 251 -5.79 0.31 -0.57
N VAL A 252 -6.40 1.25 -1.28
CA VAL A 252 -6.55 2.66 -0.86
C VAL A 252 -7.95 3.11 -1.23
N ARG A 253 -8.61 3.88 -0.38
CA ARG A 253 -9.92 4.50 -0.67
C ARG A 253 -10.01 5.91 -0.09
N GLY A 254 -10.80 6.76 -0.73
CA GLY A 254 -11.03 8.17 -0.34
C GLY A 254 -10.76 9.13 -1.49
N ASP A 255 -9.99 10.21 -1.24
CA ASP A 255 -9.60 11.16 -2.30
C ASP A 255 -8.68 10.53 -3.37
N MET A 256 -8.10 9.38 -3.06
CA MET A 256 -7.36 8.51 -3.96
C MET A 256 -7.86 7.08 -3.77
N ASP A 257 -7.93 6.31 -4.86
CA ASP A 257 -8.44 4.95 -4.83
C ASP A 257 -7.51 4.00 -5.59
N ILE A 258 -7.23 2.84 -4.98
CA ILE A 258 -6.51 1.72 -5.61
C ILE A 258 -7.34 0.47 -5.39
N ALA A 259 -7.93 -0.05 -6.46
CA ALA A 259 -8.84 -1.18 -6.39
C ALA A 259 -8.62 -2.18 -7.52
N ALA A 260 -8.76 -3.46 -7.24
CA ALA A 260 -8.82 -4.53 -8.24
C ALA A 260 -10.21 -5.16 -8.24
N THR A 261 -10.77 -5.36 -9.44
CA THR A 261 -12.14 -5.88 -9.59
C THR A 261 -12.13 -7.26 -10.20
N CYS A 262 -12.92 -8.15 -9.61
CA CYS A 262 -13.21 -9.51 -10.07
C CYS A 262 -14.72 -9.75 -10.16
N THR A 263 -15.07 -10.97 -10.51
CA THR A 263 -16.45 -11.48 -10.52
C THR A 263 -16.64 -12.52 -9.41
N VAL A 264 -17.80 -12.52 -8.77
CA VAL A 264 -18.20 -13.49 -7.75
C VAL A 264 -18.48 -14.84 -8.39
N THR A 265 -17.83 -15.88 -7.90
CA THR A 265 -18.06 -17.26 -8.35
C THR A 265 -19.14 -17.94 -7.55
N TYR A 266 -19.05 -17.81 -6.22
CA TYR A 266 -19.97 -18.43 -5.25
C TYR A 266 -20.15 -17.49 -4.06
N VAL A 267 -21.34 -17.49 -3.48
CA VAL A 267 -21.64 -16.74 -2.27
C VAL A 267 -22.65 -17.50 -1.42
N ASP A 268 -22.41 -17.54 -0.13
CA ASP A 268 -23.35 -18.01 0.89
C ASP A 268 -23.58 -16.91 1.94
N ALA A 269 -24.20 -17.25 3.08
CA ALA A 269 -24.51 -16.28 4.13
C ALA A 269 -23.28 -15.66 4.80
N LYS A 270 -22.11 -16.32 4.73
CA LYS A 270 -20.88 -15.91 5.42
C LYS A 270 -19.72 -15.70 4.49
N HIS A 271 -19.63 -16.46 3.40
CA HIS A 271 -18.44 -16.52 2.55
C HIS A 271 -18.76 -16.17 1.11
N LEU A 272 -17.74 -15.69 0.44
CA LEU A 272 -17.74 -15.37 -0.98
C LEU A 272 -16.45 -15.86 -1.62
N LEU A 273 -16.55 -16.58 -2.75
CA LEU A 273 -15.41 -16.95 -3.59
C LEU A 273 -15.43 -16.13 -4.87
N ALA A 274 -14.29 -15.59 -5.27
CA ALA A 274 -14.17 -14.76 -6.46
C ALA A 274 -12.81 -14.97 -7.19
N CYS A 275 -12.64 -14.34 -8.34
CA CYS A 275 -11.47 -14.25 -9.22
C CYS A 275 -11.07 -15.56 -9.90
N GLY A 276 -11.13 -16.73 -9.25
CA GLY A 276 -10.67 -18.00 -9.82
C GLY A 276 -9.15 -18.14 -9.97
N HIS A 277 -8.39 -17.11 -9.60
CA HIS A 277 -6.94 -17.02 -9.57
C HIS A 277 -6.50 -16.04 -8.46
N PRO A 278 -5.23 -16.03 -8.03
CA PRO A 278 -4.78 -15.06 -7.01
C PRO A 278 -4.77 -13.64 -7.57
N LEU A 279 -4.94 -12.66 -6.68
CA LEU A 279 -4.65 -11.25 -6.98
C LEU A 279 -3.15 -10.96 -6.83
N MET A 280 -2.57 -11.35 -5.69
CA MET A 280 -1.17 -11.10 -5.33
C MET A 280 -0.50 -12.36 -4.76
N GLN A 281 -1.28 -13.39 -4.47
CA GLN A 281 -0.84 -14.65 -3.86
C GLN A 281 -0.19 -14.48 -2.48
N PHE A 282 -0.75 -13.58 -1.67
CA PHE A 282 -0.20 -13.30 -0.34
C PHE A 282 -0.62 -14.28 0.75
N GLY A 283 -1.53 -15.19 0.44
CA GLY A 283 -2.07 -16.13 1.41
C GLY A 283 -3.15 -15.48 2.26
N GLN A 284 -2.91 -15.30 3.55
CA GLN A 284 -3.84 -14.58 4.41
C GLN A 284 -3.74 -13.07 4.14
N VAL A 285 -4.88 -12.41 4.01
CA VAL A 285 -5.02 -10.97 3.75
C VAL A 285 -6.17 -10.41 4.58
N ASP A 286 -6.31 -9.08 4.61
CA ASP A 286 -7.45 -8.38 5.20
C ASP A 286 -7.74 -7.15 4.32
N LEU A 287 -8.40 -7.41 3.17
CA LEU A 287 -8.66 -6.38 2.17
C LEU A 287 -10.15 -6.03 2.14
N PRO A 288 -10.52 -4.74 2.23
CA PRO A 288 -11.91 -4.35 2.08
C PRO A 288 -12.51 -4.94 0.81
N MET A 289 -13.67 -5.56 0.96
CA MET A 289 -14.47 -6.12 -0.13
C MET A 289 -15.67 -5.22 -0.39
N THR A 290 -15.71 -4.60 -1.56
CA THR A 290 -16.80 -3.70 -1.94
C THR A 290 -17.62 -4.29 -3.07
N LYS A 291 -18.89 -3.88 -3.17
CA LYS A 291 -19.64 -4.02 -4.41
C LYS A 291 -19.04 -3.12 -5.48
N ALA A 292 -19.41 -3.38 -6.72
CA ALA A 292 -18.87 -2.65 -7.87
C ALA A 292 -19.92 -2.47 -8.95
N ASN A 293 -19.92 -1.27 -9.56
CA ASN A 293 -20.75 -0.93 -10.71
C ASN A 293 -19.87 -0.82 -11.96
N VAL A 294 -20.11 -1.67 -12.92
CA VAL A 294 -19.42 -1.65 -14.21
C VAL A 294 -20.01 -0.53 -15.09
N VAL A 295 -19.29 0.57 -15.20
CA VAL A 295 -19.72 1.72 -16.02
C VAL A 295 -19.76 1.33 -17.49
N ALA A 296 -18.72 0.64 -17.95
CA ALA A 296 -18.62 0.14 -19.31
C ALA A 296 -17.59 -1.00 -19.40
N THR A 297 -17.78 -1.88 -20.38
CA THR A 297 -16.74 -2.82 -20.82
C THR A 297 -16.10 -2.28 -22.09
N LEU A 298 -14.80 -2.00 -22.06
CA LEU A 298 -14.05 -1.49 -23.19
C LEU A 298 -13.50 -2.65 -24.03
N PRO A 299 -13.99 -2.84 -25.26
CA PRO A 299 -13.43 -3.83 -26.16
C PRO A 299 -12.06 -3.34 -26.68
N SER A 300 -11.07 -4.18 -26.61
CA SER A 300 -9.74 -3.90 -27.14
C SER A 300 -9.07 -5.19 -27.58
N PRO A 301 -8.43 -5.24 -28.75
CA PRO A 301 -7.70 -6.43 -29.16
C PRO A 301 -6.44 -6.70 -28.32
N MET A 302 -5.93 -5.68 -27.60
CA MET A 302 -4.73 -5.82 -26.78
C MET A 302 -5.05 -5.96 -25.29
N ASN A 303 -5.99 -5.13 -24.80
CA ASN A 303 -6.28 -5.09 -23.38
C ASN A 303 -7.73 -4.65 -23.16
N ALA A 304 -8.66 -5.58 -23.32
CA ALA A 304 -10.06 -5.37 -23.01
C ALA A 304 -10.26 -5.38 -21.48
N PHE A 305 -10.95 -4.39 -20.93
CA PHE A 305 -11.17 -4.27 -19.48
C PHE A 305 -12.51 -3.62 -19.15
N LYS A 306 -12.96 -3.83 -17.92
CA LYS A 306 -14.15 -3.17 -17.36
C LYS A 306 -13.72 -1.87 -16.68
N ILE A 307 -14.42 -0.76 -16.99
CA ILE A 307 -14.35 0.49 -16.23
C ILE A 307 -15.34 0.35 -15.07
N VAL A 308 -14.88 0.49 -13.84
CA VAL A 308 -15.64 0.14 -12.66
C VAL A 308 -15.60 1.27 -11.63
N ASN A 309 -16.74 1.56 -11.01
CA ASN A 309 -16.82 2.34 -9.79
C ASN A 309 -17.04 1.39 -8.61
N THR A 310 -16.21 1.51 -7.58
CA THR A 310 -16.41 0.81 -6.31
C THR A 310 -17.52 1.49 -5.49
N THR A 311 -18.28 0.70 -4.74
CA THR A 311 -19.39 1.20 -3.92
C THR A 311 -19.27 0.73 -2.47
N ASP A 312 -20.37 0.42 -1.80
CA ASP A 312 -20.37 0.08 -0.38
C ASP A 312 -19.54 -1.17 -0.03
N THR A 313 -18.82 -1.09 1.10
CA THR A 313 -18.09 -2.23 1.66
C THR A 313 -19.09 -3.23 2.24
N VAL A 314 -18.89 -4.50 1.96
CA VAL A 314 -19.79 -5.61 2.37
C VAL A 314 -19.09 -6.67 3.22
N GLY A 315 -17.78 -6.56 3.38
CA GLY A 315 -16.94 -7.48 4.13
C GLY A 315 -15.48 -7.28 3.80
N ALA A 316 -14.66 -8.31 3.99
CA ALA A 316 -13.27 -8.32 3.58
C ALA A 316 -12.87 -9.63 2.92
N PHE A 317 -11.94 -9.55 1.98
CA PHE A 317 -11.20 -10.72 1.51
C PHE A 317 -10.16 -11.09 2.56
N VAL A 318 -10.22 -12.35 3.00
CA VAL A 318 -9.37 -12.87 4.08
C VAL A 318 -8.30 -13.84 3.60
N GLN A 319 -8.46 -14.40 2.40
CA GLN A 319 -7.46 -15.26 1.77
C GLN A 319 -7.31 -14.96 0.28
N ASP A 320 -6.06 -14.94 -0.19
CA ASP A 320 -5.66 -14.78 -1.58
C ASP A 320 -4.76 -15.97 -1.96
N ARG A 321 -5.33 -16.95 -2.64
CA ARG A 321 -4.75 -18.27 -2.90
C ARG A 321 -4.71 -18.58 -4.40
N GLN A 322 -3.99 -19.65 -4.76
CA GLN A 322 -3.78 -20.08 -6.15
C GLN A 322 -5.09 -20.25 -6.95
N ALA A 323 -6.14 -20.78 -6.35
CA ALA A 323 -7.41 -21.06 -7.01
C ALA A 323 -8.44 -19.92 -6.90
N GLY A 324 -8.10 -18.80 -6.26
CA GLY A 324 -8.99 -17.64 -6.10
C GLY A 324 -8.85 -16.92 -4.77
N ILE A 325 -9.81 -16.04 -4.48
CA ILE A 325 -9.87 -15.29 -3.25
C ILE A 325 -11.13 -15.64 -2.46
N LEU A 326 -10.98 -15.69 -1.13
CA LEU A 326 -12.09 -15.92 -0.18
C LEU A 326 -12.39 -14.63 0.57
N GLY A 327 -13.64 -14.22 0.53
CA GLY A 327 -14.19 -13.11 1.30
C GLY A 327 -15.11 -13.58 2.42
N GLU A 328 -15.11 -12.84 3.55
CA GLU A 328 -16.05 -12.99 4.65
C GLU A 328 -17.03 -11.82 4.65
N MET A 329 -18.32 -12.13 4.58
CA MET A 329 -19.39 -11.14 4.59
C MET A 329 -19.53 -10.51 5.98
N GLY A 330 -19.61 -9.18 6.04
CA GLY A 330 -19.75 -8.43 7.29
C GLY A 330 -18.49 -8.34 8.15
N HIS A 331 -17.35 -8.86 7.69
CA HIS A 331 -16.06 -8.64 8.32
C HIS A 331 -15.60 -7.18 8.08
N GLU A 332 -15.20 -6.48 9.15
CA GLU A 332 -14.69 -5.12 9.07
C GLU A 332 -13.16 -5.15 8.96
N PRO A 333 -12.60 -4.86 7.77
CA PRO A 333 -11.15 -4.85 7.58
C PRO A 333 -10.49 -3.65 8.27
N LYS A 334 -9.28 -3.85 8.74
CA LYS A 334 -8.49 -2.77 9.34
C LYS A 334 -7.87 -1.89 8.26
N MET A 335 -8.28 -0.63 8.23
CA MET A 335 -7.68 0.39 7.39
C MET A 335 -6.99 1.45 8.25
N ILE A 336 -5.97 2.08 7.68
CA ILE A 336 -5.20 3.16 8.32
C ILE A 336 -5.74 4.48 7.78
N PRO A 337 -6.44 5.29 8.58
CA PRO A 337 -6.87 6.62 8.17
C PRO A 337 -5.66 7.55 8.04
N VAL A 338 -5.62 8.29 6.94
CA VAL A 338 -4.52 9.20 6.59
C VAL A 338 -5.11 10.56 6.25
N THR A 339 -4.57 11.59 6.88
CA THR A 339 -4.84 12.98 6.53
C THR A 339 -3.53 13.64 6.10
N VAL A 340 -3.52 14.25 4.93
CA VAL A 340 -2.40 15.05 4.43
C VAL A 340 -2.88 16.46 4.19
N SER A 341 -2.36 17.41 4.95
CA SER A 341 -2.64 18.84 4.79
C SER A 341 -1.46 19.52 4.10
N LEU A 342 -1.71 20.21 3.00
CA LEU A 342 -0.71 20.98 2.26
C LEU A 342 -1.04 22.46 2.33
N HIS A 343 -0.16 23.22 2.98
CA HIS A 343 -0.26 24.67 3.14
C HIS A 343 0.57 25.37 2.05
N ASN A 344 -0.09 26.19 1.24
CA ASN A 344 0.53 27.04 0.22
C ASN A 344 0.17 28.50 0.47
N GLY A 345 0.90 29.17 1.35
CA GLY A 345 0.56 30.49 1.86
C GLY A 345 -0.74 30.47 2.66
N THR A 346 -1.79 31.12 2.16
CA THR A 346 -3.12 31.14 2.80
C THR A 346 -4.04 30.01 2.35
N ALA A 347 -3.68 29.29 1.28
CA ALA A 347 -4.47 28.18 0.77
C ALA A 347 -4.07 26.88 1.47
N ILE A 348 -5.06 26.11 1.91
CA ILE A 348 -4.88 24.80 2.50
C ILE A 348 -5.61 23.80 1.60
N LYS A 349 -4.94 22.74 1.23
CA LYS A 349 -5.56 21.59 0.57
C LYS A 349 -5.37 20.37 1.43
N GLU A 350 -6.47 19.72 1.77
CA GLU A 350 -6.49 18.52 2.58
C GLU A 350 -6.86 17.32 1.73
N PHE A 351 -6.23 16.19 2.02
CA PHE A 351 -6.54 14.89 1.45
C PHE A 351 -6.88 13.94 2.59
N HIS A 352 -8.01 13.27 2.43
CA HIS A 352 -8.51 12.26 3.35
C HIS A 352 -8.64 10.93 2.61
N TYR A 353 -7.91 9.95 3.06
CA TYR A 353 -7.97 8.61 2.49
C TYR A 353 -7.58 7.56 3.54
N GLU A 354 -7.88 6.33 3.25
CA GLU A 354 -7.51 5.19 4.07
C GLU A 354 -6.61 4.24 3.26
N VAL A 355 -5.61 3.69 3.92
CA VAL A 355 -4.66 2.74 3.34
C VAL A 355 -4.82 1.41 4.06
N LEU A 356 -4.76 0.29 3.32
CA LEU A 356 -4.79 -1.04 3.92
C LEU A 356 -3.71 -1.20 5.00
N ASN A 357 -4.01 -2.00 6.04
CA ASN A 357 -3.04 -2.36 7.08
C ASN A 357 -2.35 -3.69 6.72
N ASN A 358 -1.27 -3.63 5.95
CA ASN A 358 -0.52 -4.80 5.48
C ASN A 358 0.98 -4.52 5.44
N ALA A 359 1.77 -5.41 6.05
CA ALA A 359 3.22 -5.22 6.20
C ALA A 359 3.99 -5.04 4.88
N LYS A 360 3.52 -5.64 3.78
CA LYS A 360 4.19 -5.56 2.47
C LYS A 360 3.74 -4.36 1.65
N LEU A 361 2.45 -4.01 1.74
CA LEU A 361 1.83 -3.03 0.84
C LEU A 361 1.67 -1.65 1.45
N SER A 362 1.43 -1.54 2.78
CA SER A 362 1.22 -0.23 3.41
C SER A 362 2.39 0.74 3.20
N PRO A 363 3.68 0.33 3.32
CA PRO A 363 4.79 1.24 3.05
C PRO A 363 4.77 1.80 1.62
N LEU A 364 4.49 0.96 0.64
CA LEU A 364 4.45 1.35 -0.77
C LEU A 364 3.22 2.21 -1.09
N ALA A 365 2.05 1.83 -0.58
CA ALA A 365 0.82 2.61 -0.75
C ALA A 365 0.96 4.00 -0.12
N MET A 366 1.54 4.10 1.08
CA MET A 366 1.84 5.38 1.74
C MET A 366 2.80 6.24 0.93
N MET A 367 3.86 5.65 0.36
CA MET A 367 4.78 6.39 -0.51
C MET A 367 4.06 6.95 -1.74
N ALA A 368 3.27 6.13 -2.42
CA ALA A 368 2.58 6.55 -3.63
C ALA A 368 1.52 7.62 -3.35
N THR A 369 0.72 7.48 -2.28
CA THR A 369 -0.32 8.43 -1.92
C THR A 369 0.24 9.76 -1.44
N VAL A 370 1.27 9.75 -0.58
CA VAL A 370 1.93 10.99 -0.12
C VAL A 370 2.62 11.71 -1.28
N PHE A 371 3.35 10.97 -2.13
CA PHE A 371 3.95 11.57 -3.33
C PHE A 371 2.89 12.21 -4.22
N ASN A 372 1.78 11.50 -4.47
CA ASN A 372 0.69 12.00 -5.30
C ASN A 372 0.03 13.26 -4.71
N ALA A 373 -0.18 13.28 -3.38
CA ALA A 373 -0.73 14.44 -2.69
C ALA A 373 0.16 15.68 -2.82
N LEU A 374 1.48 15.51 -2.75
CA LEU A 374 2.45 16.60 -2.85
C LEU A 374 2.71 17.02 -4.30
N HIS A 375 2.87 16.05 -5.21
CA HIS A 375 3.25 16.29 -6.60
C HIS A 375 2.07 16.71 -7.47
N GLY A 376 0.88 16.12 -7.24
CA GLY A 376 -0.31 16.34 -8.07
C GLY A 376 -0.89 17.77 -8.01
N ILE A 377 -0.40 18.60 -7.09
CA ILE A 377 -0.82 20.00 -6.91
C ILE A 377 0.32 20.98 -7.17
N ASN A 378 1.47 20.47 -7.54
CA ASN A 378 2.64 21.30 -7.73
C ASN A 378 2.59 22.04 -9.09
N ASP A 379 2.09 23.27 -9.07
CA ASP A 379 2.10 24.18 -10.23
C ASP A 379 3.42 24.97 -10.35
N TYR A 380 4.38 24.76 -9.43
CA TYR A 380 5.58 25.61 -9.30
C TYR A 380 6.87 24.98 -9.82
N GLY A 381 6.81 23.77 -10.40
CA GLY A 381 7.98 23.05 -10.87
C GLY A 381 8.78 22.36 -9.76
N ASP A 382 10.04 21.99 -10.04
CA ASP A 382 10.83 21.11 -9.18
C ASP A 382 11.63 21.84 -8.08
N ASP A 383 11.79 23.16 -8.17
CA ASP A 383 12.60 23.98 -7.22
C ASP A 383 11.78 24.42 -5.98
N ILE A 384 11.05 23.50 -5.38
CA ILE A 384 10.27 23.75 -4.17
C ILE A 384 10.80 22.96 -2.98
N THR A 385 10.48 23.42 -1.78
CA THR A 385 10.85 22.77 -0.53
C THR A 385 9.59 22.51 0.29
N TYR A 386 9.54 21.37 0.97
CA TYR A 386 8.48 21.05 1.93
C TYR A 386 9.03 21.03 3.35
N ARG A 387 8.35 21.71 4.27
CA ARG A 387 8.50 21.48 5.72
C ARG A 387 7.39 20.56 6.17
N MET A 388 7.74 19.49 6.86
CA MET A 388 6.81 18.46 7.30
C MET A 388 6.76 18.42 8.83
N ASN A 389 5.54 18.43 9.35
CA ASN A 389 5.22 17.96 10.69
C ASN A 389 4.25 16.79 10.53
N GLY A 390 4.41 15.75 11.33
CA GLY A 390 3.54 14.59 11.20
C GLY A 390 3.50 13.77 12.47
N VAL A 391 2.44 13.00 12.59
CA VAL A 391 2.20 12.06 13.68
C VAL A 391 1.69 10.75 13.09
N LEU A 392 2.31 9.64 13.51
CA LEU A 392 1.84 8.31 13.23
C LEU A 392 1.52 7.64 14.57
N SER A 393 0.27 7.28 14.77
CA SER A 393 -0.24 6.68 16.01
C SER A 393 -0.29 5.17 15.89
N VAL A 394 0.33 4.48 16.85
CA VAL A 394 0.35 3.02 16.96
C VAL A 394 -0.27 2.63 18.30
N LYS A 395 -1.27 1.79 18.27
CA LYS A 395 -2.04 1.39 19.45
C LYS A 395 -1.16 0.78 20.54
N GLY A 396 -1.27 1.33 21.75
CA GLY A 396 -0.50 0.86 22.90
C GLY A 396 0.94 1.33 22.97
N TYR A 397 1.37 2.20 22.05
CA TYR A 397 2.71 2.78 22.00
C TYR A 397 2.67 4.30 21.92
N PRO A 398 3.78 5.00 22.28
CA PRO A 398 3.88 6.43 22.04
C PRO A 398 3.79 6.76 20.55
N ASP A 399 3.23 7.92 20.22
CA ASP A 399 3.18 8.41 18.85
C ASP A 399 4.59 8.54 18.24
N VAL A 400 4.70 8.21 16.96
CA VAL A 400 5.88 8.53 16.17
C VAL A 400 5.73 9.95 15.63
N THR A 401 6.51 10.86 16.21
CA THR A 401 6.53 12.26 15.78
C THR A 401 7.53 12.45 14.65
N MET A 402 7.15 13.20 13.63
CA MET A 402 7.96 13.43 12.45
C MET A 402 8.08 14.93 12.21
N ARG A 403 9.31 15.43 12.24
CA ARG A 403 9.61 16.80 11.86
C ARG A 403 10.81 16.79 10.95
N ASN A 404 10.62 17.25 9.71
CA ASN A 404 11.71 17.28 8.75
C ASN A 404 11.47 18.32 7.65
N MET A 405 12.49 18.58 6.86
CA MET A 405 12.46 19.46 5.72
C MET A 405 13.02 18.75 4.50
N PHE A 406 12.40 18.92 3.33
CA PHE A 406 12.78 18.26 2.10
C PHE A 406 12.96 19.27 0.98
N ALA A 407 14.13 19.31 0.39
CA ALA A 407 14.47 20.14 -0.77
C ALA A 407 14.99 19.26 -1.92
N PRO A 408 14.88 19.68 -3.18
CA PRO A 408 15.38 18.91 -4.31
C PRO A 408 16.88 18.63 -4.18
N LEU A 409 17.29 17.40 -4.49
CA LEU A 409 18.71 17.03 -4.53
C LEU A 409 19.33 17.41 -5.88
N ASP A 410 20.66 17.61 -5.87
CA ASP A 410 21.43 17.84 -7.09
C ASP A 410 21.38 16.66 -8.07
N SER A 411 21.02 15.47 -7.60
CA SER A 411 20.76 14.28 -8.41
C SER A 411 19.44 14.31 -9.20
N GLY A 412 18.66 15.38 -9.11
CA GLY A 412 17.36 15.52 -9.78
C GLY A 412 16.18 14.86 -9.07
N GLN A 413 16.34 14.42 -7.82
CA GLN A 413 15.20 13.89 -7.06
C GLN A 413 14.36 15.04 -6.50
N PRO A 414 13.04 15.09 -6.80
CA PRO A 414 12.16 16.15 -6.28
C PRO A 414 11.88 15.97 -4.78
N ALA A 415 11.66 17.08 -4.09
CA ALA A 415 11.39 17.11 -2.65
C ALA A 415 10.20 16.22 -2.24
N ALA A 416 9.15 16.16 -3.06
CA ALA A 416 7.99 15.29 -2.83
C ALA A 416 8.37 13.81 -2.76
N ALA A 417 9.31 13.36 -3.60
CA ALA A 417 9.78 11.97 -3.59
C ALA A 417 10.60 11.64 -2.34
N LEU A 418 11.41 12.60 -1.87
CA LEU A 418 12.17 12.44 -0.62
C LEU A 418 11.24 12.37 0.60
N ALA A 419 10.22 13.24 0.65
CA ALA A 419 9.20 13.22 1.69
C ALA A 419 8.45 11.88 1.71
N ALA A 420 7.95 11.43 0.55
CA ALA A 420 7.26 10.15 0.42
C ALA A 420 8.13 8.96 0.83
N SER A 421 9.40 8.93 0.41
CA SER A 421 10.35 7.87 0.78
C SER A 421 10.62 7.85 2.29
N SER A 422 10.70 9.02 2.92
CA SER A 422 10.87 9.15 4.37
C SER A 422 9.68 8.55 5.16
N ILE A 423 8.46 8.73 4.65
CA ILE A 423 7.26 8.12 5.25
C ILE A 423 7.26 6.60 5.02
N GLY A 424 7.55 6.16 3.81
CA GLY A 424 7.63 4.73 3.48
C GLY A 424 8.68 3.98 4.31
N ASP A 425 9.84 4.59 4.58
CA ASP A 425 10.90 4.01 5.45
C ASP A 425 10.37 3.80 6.87
N ARG A 426 9.67 4.76 7.45
CA ARG A 426 9.09 4.63 8.80
C ARG A 426 8.07 3.51 8.87
N PHE A 427 7.18 3.42 7.89
CA PHE A 427 6.25 2.30 7.78
C PHE A 427 6.99 0.97 7.62
N GLY A 428 7.98 0.91 6.72
CA GLY A 428 8.81 -0.28 6.52
C GLY A 428 9.48 -0.76 7.81
N ARG A 429 9.99 0.16 8.64
CA ARG A 429 10.64 -0.17 9.92
C ARG A 429 9.64 -0.64 10.97
N ILE A 430 8.46 -0.03 11.07
CA ILE A 430 7.39 -0.44 11.98
C ILE A 430 6.93 -1.86 11.61
N TYR A 431 6.68 -2.12 10.32
CA TYR A 431 6.21 -3.42 9.85
C TYR A 431 7.31 -4.49 9.72
N SER A 432 8.60 -4.13 9.78
CA SER A 432 9.69 -5.11 9.79
C SER A 432 9.88 -5.83 11.13
N ASN A 433 9.16 -5.40 12.16
CA ASN A 433 9.09 -6.08 13.43
C ASN A 433 8.54 -7.51 13.27
N VAL A 434 9.23 -8.48 13.84
CA VAL A 434 8.91 -9.92 13.71
C VAL A 434 8.14 -10.48 14.92
N TYR A 435 7.96 -9.69 15.97
CA TYR A 435 7.33 -10.12 17.22
C TYR A 435 5.87 -9.71 17.35
N ASP A 436 5.55 -8.47 16.96
CA ASP A 436 4.24 -7.89 17.13
C ASP A 436 3.70 -7.41 15.77
N ALA A 437 2.45 -7.67 15.48
CA ALA A 437 1.77 -7.03 14.35
C ALA A 437 1.36 -5.60 14.77
N PRO A 438 1.91 -4.55 14.16
CA PRO A 438 1.57 -3.18 14.53
C PRO A 438 0.11 -2.87 14.19
N ASP A 439 -0.62 -2.30 15.14
CA ASP A 439 -1.97 -1.77 14.93
C ASP A 439 -1.86 -0.25 14.75
N VAL A 440 -1.72 0.22 13.50
CA VAL A 440 -1.60 1.64 13.18
C VAL A 440 -2.99 2.27 13.20
N GLU A 441 -3.22 3.21 14.13
CA GLU A 441 -4.52 3.86 14.31
C GLU A 441 -4.74 5.05 13.38
N GLY A 442 -3.66 5.67 12.87
CA GLY A 442 -3.77 6.74 11.89
C GLY A 442 -2.49 7.50 11.64
N VAL A 443 -2.52 8.32 10.60
CA VAL A 443 -1.42 9.18 10.17
C VAL A 443 -1.94 10.57 9.87
N LYS A 444 -1.27 11.58 10.41
CA LYS A 444 -1.53 12.99 10.10
C LYS A 444 -0.22 13.63 9.64
N LEU A 445 -0.23 14.22 8.47
CA LEU A 445 0.93 14.87 7.85
C LEU A 445 0.56 16.29 7.46
N ASP A 446 1.30 17.26 7.98
CA ASP A 446 1.17 18.67 7.64
C ASP A 446 2.41 19.11 6.87
N PHE A 447 2.22 19.63 5.68
CA PHE A 447 3.29 20.12 4.82
C PHE A 447 3.12 21.61 4.55
N ASP A 448 4.17 22.39 4.83
CA ASP A 448 4.28 23.78 4.36
C ASP A 448 5.09 23.81 3.06
N LEU A 449 4.49 24.28 1.98
CA LEU A 449 5.15 24.47 0.69
C LEU A 449 5.89 25.80 0.67
N VAL A 450 7.21 25.72 0.50
CA VAL A 450 8.10 26.87 0.28
C VAL A 450 8.48 26.92 -1.19
N ARG A 451 8.16 28.03 -1.88
CA ARG A 451 8.30 28.17 -3.33
C ARG A 451 9.74 28.36 -3.84
N ASP A 452 10.71 28.15 -2.95
CA ASP A 452 12.14 28.27 -3.26
C ASP A 452 12.86 26.96 -2.91
N ARG A 453 13.92 26.69 -3.59
CA ARG A 453 14.86 25.63 -3.22
C ARG A 453 15.66 26.06 -1.99
N ARG A 454 15.29 25.56 -0.84
CA ARG A 454 15.94 25.81 0.45
C ARG A 454 16.91 24.70 0.83
N SER A 455 17.96 24.51 0.02
CA SER A 455 19.06 23.57 0.30
C SER A 455 20.34 24.33 0.63
N ALA A 456 21.17 23.78 1.52
CA ALA A 456 22.49 24.32 1.84
C ALA A 456 23.51 23.16 1.93
N ARG A 457 24.73 23.42 1.48
CA ARG A 457 25.82 22.46 1.57
C ARG A 457 26.82 22.87 2.63
N LEU A 458 27.26 21.92 3.46
CA LEU A 458 28.38 22.08 4.36
C LEU A 458 29.66 22.19 3.52
N GLU A 459 30.35 23.35 3.56
CA GLU A 459 31.57 23.59 2.78
C GLU A 459 32.83 23.25 3.59
N THR A 460 32.90 23.73 4.84
CA THR A 460 34.06 23.49 5.68
C THR A 460 33.70 23.62 7.15
N SER A 461 34.46 22.89 7.98
CA SER A 461 34.37 22.99 9.45
C SER A 461 35.76 22.98 10.05
N ARG A 462 35.94 23.67 11.15
CA ARG A 462 37.20 23.71 11.91
C ARG A 462 36.94 23.85 13.40
N THR A 463 37.87 23.41 14.20
CA THR A 463 37.87 23.64 15.66
C THR A 463 38.74 24.82 16.02
N ASP A 464 38.43 25.50 17.10
CA ASP A 464 39.22 26.57 17.68
C ASP A 464 40.51 26.07 18.36
N VAL A 465 40.57 24.76 18.66
CA VAL A 465 41.71 24.11 19.32
C VAL A 465 42.08 22.79 18.65
N THR A 466 43.34 22.40 18.73
CA THR A 466 43.85 21.08 18.27
C THR A 466 44.02 20.10 19.41
N GLU A 467 44.04 20.57 20.67
CA GLU A 467 44.20 19.80 21.89
C GLU A 467 43.25 20.32 22.96
N ALA A 468 42.70 19.41 23.77
CA ALA A 468 41.77 19.75 24.83
C ALA A 468 41.89 18.75 26.01
N ARG A 469 41.22 19.04 27.13
CA ARG A 469 41.13 18.14 28.30
C ARG A 469 39.69 17.64 28.45
N PRO A 470 39.51 16.48 29.11
CA PRO A 470 38.20 16.03 29.52
C PRO A 470 37.46 17.13 30.33
N GLY A 471 36.22 17.44 29.96
CA GLY A 471 35.39 18.48 30.57
C GLY A 471 35.51 19.85 29.93
N ASP A 472 36.48 20.11 29.06
CA ASP A 472 36.64 21.38 28.36
C ASP A 472 35.46 21.59 27.37
N GLN A 473 35.14 22.86 27.12
CA GLN A 473 34.23 23.27 26.05
C GLN A 473 35.07 23.78 24.88
N ILE A 474 34.82 23.22 23.70
CA ILE A 474 35.43 23.64 22.44
C ILE A 474 34.36 24.24 21.52
N THR A 475 34.77 25.01 20.55
CA THR A 475 33.88 25.58 19.55
C THR A 475 34.21 25.05 18.16
N VAL A 476 33.20 24.54 17.49
CA VAL A 476 33.28 24.12 16.09
C VAL A 476 32.71 25.22 15.23
N GLU A 477 33.56 25.86 14.42
CA GLU A 477 33.12 26.81 13.42
C GLU A 477 32.78 26.04 12.14
N THR A 478 31.57 26.26 11.61
CA THR A 478 31.08 25.57 10.43
C THR A 478 30.53 26.57 9.43
N VAL A 479 30.91 26.41 8.18
CA VAL A 479 30.45 27.22 7.05
C VAL A 479 29.52 26.39 6.18
N ILE A 480 28.30 26.87 6.02
CA ILE A 480 27.37 26.34 5.04
C ILE A 480 27.17 27.32 3.89
N ARG A 481 26.85 26.80 2.72
CA ARG A 481 26.50 27.61 1.56
C ARG A 481 25.10 27.26 1.07
N PRO A 482 24.12 28.15 1.25
CA PRO A 482 22.81 28.00 0.64
C PRO A 482 22.86 27.99 -0.88
N TYR A 483 21.93 27.27 -1.50
CA TYR A 483 21.77 27.29 -2.96
C TYR A 483 21.58 28.71 -3.48
N ARG A 484 22.46 29.18 -4.35
CA ARG A 484 22.51 30.56 -4.89
C ARG A 484 22.56 31.66 -3.81
N GLY A 485 23.02 31.32 -2.59
CA GLY A 485 23.11 32.23 -1.46
C GLY A 485 24.55 32.51 -1.01
N GLU A 486 24.68 33.44 -0.08
CA GLU A 486 25.94 33.79 0.58
C GLU A 486 26.31 32.77 1.65
N ARG A 487 27.63 32.62 1.90
CA ARG A 487 28.13 31.76 2.96
C ARG A 487 27.65 32.22 4.33
N GLN A 488 27.23 31.27 5.15
CA GLN A 488 26.83 31.50 6.53
C GLN A 488 27.75 30.73 7.47
N VAL A 489 28.20 31.40 8.53
CA VAL A 489 29.15 30.85 9.50
C VAL A 489 28.42 30.63 10.82
N PHE A 490 28.55 29.42 11.37
CA PHE A 490 27.96 29.04 12.65
C PHE A 490 29.06 28.64 13.62
N GLN A 491 28.92 29.08 14.88
CA GLN A 491 29.78 28.69 15.99
C GLN A 491 28.97 27.72 16.88
N ILE A 492 29.38 26.47 16.94
CA ILE A 492 28.66 25.43 17.67
C ILE A 492 29.54 24.99 18.85
N PRO A 493 29.19 25.43 20.07
CA PRO A 493 29.91 24.99 21.26
C PRO A 493 29.55 23.54 21.60
N ILE A 494 30.58 22.72 21.89
CA ILE A 494 30.39 21.35 22.33
C ILE A 494 31.30 21.03 23.50
N ARG A 495 30.79 20.29 24.49
CA ARG A 495 31.53 19.90 25.68
C ARG A 495 32.14 18.52 25.52
N ILE A 496 33.44 18.41 25.81
CA ILE A 496 34.14 17.13 25.85
C ILE A 496 33.71 16.37 27.10
N PRO A 497 33.31 15.10 27.01
CA PRO A 497 32.96 14.31 28.18
C PRO A 497 34.09 14.26 29.18
N THR A 498 33.77 14.31 30.47
CA THR A 498 34.76 14.14 31.55
C THR A 498 35.38 12.75 31.58
N THR A 499 34.73 11.80 30.90
CA THR A 499 35.16 10.41 30.74
C THR A 499 35.98 10.17 29.47
N ALA A 500 36.22 11.20 28.67
CA ALA A 500 36.94 11.06 27.40
C ALA A 500 38.36 10.52 27.62
N SER A 501 38.71 9.48 26.87
CA SER A 501 40.02 8.82 26.94
C SER A 501 41.09 9.71 26.31
N LYS A 502 42.33 9.61 26.82
CA LYS A 502 43.50 10.30 26.22
C LYS A 502 43.78 9.77 24.82
N GLY A 503 44.11 10.69 23.91
CA GLY A 503 44.42 10.37 22.51
C GLY A 503 43.53 11.08 21.51
N PRO A 504 43.48 10.61 20.26
CA PRO A 504 42.69 11.25 19.22
C PRO A 504 41.19 11.06 19.45
N LEU A 505 40.46 12.17 19.51
CA LEU A 505 38.99 12.20 19.55
C LEU A 505 38.46 12.69 18.21
N ARG A 506 37.54 11.91 17.62
CA ARG A 506 36.91 12.25 16.34
C ARG A 506 35.68 13.10 16.55
N ILE A 507 35.52 14.12 15.71
CA ILE A 507 34.40 15.03 15.71
C ILE A 507 33.77 14.98 14.32
N LEU A 508 32.55 14.48 14.23
CA LEU A 508 31.76 14.53 13.01
C LEU A 508 30.94 15.82 13.00
N VAL A 509 31.09 16.58 11.93
CA VAL A 509 30.20 17.71 11.61
C VAL A 509 29.40 17.30 10.39
N SER A 510 28.08 17.20 10.49
CA SER A 510 27.26 16.66 9.39
C SER A 510 25.81 17.14 9.43
N ASP A 511 25.09 16.79 8.37
CA ASP A 511 23.64 16.76 8.35
C ASP A 511 23.08 15.62 9.24
N GLY A 512 21.75 15.65 9.51
CA GLY A 512 21.07 14.67 10.33
C GLY A 512 21.11 13.27 9.75
N ASP A 513 20.87 13.15 8.44
CA ASP A 513 20.80 11.84 7.76
C ASP A 513 22.15 11.11 7.79
N THR A 514 23.26 11.83 7.58
CA THR A 514 24.60 11.27 7.67
C THR A 514 24.89 10.75 9.08
N LEU A 515 24.56 11.56 10.12
CA LEU A 515 24.79 11.17 11.50
C LEU A 515 23.93 9.96 11.90
N ASP A 516 22.65 9.95 11.49
CA ASP A 516 21.76 8.82 11.75
C ASP A 516 22.21 7.55 11.02
N HIS A 517 22.74 7.68 9.80
CA HIS A 517 23.32 6.55 9.05
C HIS A 517 24.54 5.94 9.75
N MET A 518 25.44 6.76 10.25
CA MET A 518 26.63 6.28 10.98
C MET A 518 26.27 5.55 12.28
N ARG A 519 25.17 5.95 12.91
CA ARG A 519 24.69 5.33 14.16
C ARG A 519 23.71 4.18 13.93
N ARG A 520 23.23 3.99 12.71
CA ARG A 520 22.32 2.86 12.42
C ARG A 520 23.08 1.54 12.48
N ALA A 521 22.54 0.61 13.26
CA ALA A 521 22.92 -0.79 13.14
C ALA A 521 22.61 -1.32 11.72
N ALA A 522 23.36 -2.31 11.28
CA ALA A 522 23.07 -2.96 10.01
C ALA A 522 21.60 -3.42 9.96
N PRO A 523 20.90 -3.30 8.82
CA PRO A 523 19.48 -3.66 8.69
C PRO A 523 19.13 -5.07 9.19
N ALA A 524 20.09 -6.00 9.11
CA ALA A 524 19.91 -7.37 9.61
C ALA A 524 19.80 -7.42 11.16
N MET A 525 20.41 -6.46 11.86
CA MET A 525 20.38 -6.41 13.34
C MET A 525 19.11 -5.68 13.85
N THR A 526 18.56 -4.76 13.08
CA THR A 526 17.34 -4.02 13.46
C THR A 526 16.05 -4.83 13.24
N ARG A 527 16.07 -5.84 12.38
CA ARG A 527 14.92 -6.74 12.17
C ARG A 527 14.51 -7.55 13.39
N GLY A 528 15.41 -7.68 14.36
CA GLY A 528 15.14 -8.38 15.62
C GLY A 528 14.60 -7.48 16.74
N LEU A 529 14.40 -6.18 16.51
CA LEU A 529 13.87 -5.28 17.53
C LEU A 529 12.36 -5.41 17.68
N GLY A 530 11.88 -5.33 18.91
CA GLY A 530 10.48 -5.15 19.21
C GLY A 530 9.96 -3.77 18.75
N LEU A 531 8.65 -3.58 18.81
CA LEU A 531 8.00 -2.37 18.32
C LEU A 531 8.34 -1.13 19.18
N ALA A 532 8.38 -1.27 20.51
CA ALA A 532 8.72 -0.18 21.43
C ALA A 532 10.13 0.43 21.16
N PRO A 533 11.23 -0.36 21.10
CA PRO A 533 12.53 0.19 20.75
C PRO A 533 12.59 0.74 19.32
N THR A 534 11.86 0.18 18.38
CA THR A 534 11.76 0.73 17.01
C THR A 534 11.15 2.13 17.02
N ILE A 535 10.03 2.32 17.72
CA ILE A 535 9.38 3.63 17.87
C ILE A 535 10.30 4.62 18.61
N ALA A 536 11.00 4.17 19.66
CA ALA A 536 11.95 5.03 20.36
C ALA A 536 13.10 5.51 19.46
N LEU A 537 13.59 4.66 18.54
CA LEU A 537 14.61 5.04 17.55
C LEU A 537 14.04 6.03 16.52
N LEU A 538 12.82 5.79 16.02
CA LEU A 538 12.16 6.69 15.09
C LEU A 538 11.98 8.09 15.66
N ASN A 539 11.59 8.18 16.94
CA ASN A 539 11.43 9.47 17.64
C ASN A 539 12.75 10.18 17.96
N LYS A 540 13.90 9.50 17.83
CA LYS A 540 15.24 10.09 18.00
C LYS A 540 15.90 10.47 16.69
N GLU A 541 15.23 10.27 15.55
CA GLU A 541 15.75 10.70 14.24
C GLU A 541 15.93 12.21 14.18
N ARG A 542 17.01 12.63 13.53
CA ARG A 542 17.39 14.03 13.41
C ARG A 542 16.72 14.66 12.21
N SER A 543 16.40 15.97 12.36
CA SER A 543 15.84 16.73 11.24
C SER A 543 16.95 17.21 10.29
N SER A 544 16.62 17.36 9.03
CA SER A 544 17.54 17.80 7.97
C SER A 544 17.83 19.31 7.98
N ASP A 545 17.15 20.07 8.82
CA ASP A 545 17.24 21.53 8.92
C ASP A 545 18.29 22.02 9.93
N ARG A 546 19.26 21.20 10.31
CA ARG A 546 20.31 21.52 11.29
C ARG A 546 21.67 21.01 10.87
N VAL A 547 22.71 21.65 11.35
CA VAL A 547 24.07 21.11 11.38
C VAL A 547 24.30 20.47 12.74
N TYR A 548 24.76 19.22 12.75
CA TYR A 548 25.09 18.47 13.95
C TYR A 548 26.60 18.34 14.12
N VAL A 549 27.03 18.45 15.37
CA VAL A 549 28.42 18.17 15.80
C VAL A 549 28.35 17.04 16.80
N SER A 550 29.02 15.94 16.50
CA SER A 550 29.00 14.74 17.34
C SER A 550 30.41 14.26 17.64
N LEU A 551 30.70 14.01 18.91
CA LEU A 551 31.97 13.44 19.36
C LEU A 551 31.84 11.92 19.39
N PHE A 552 32.72 11.21 18.68
CA PHE A 552 32.69 9.76 18.58
C PHE A 552 33.77 9.11 19.42
N ASP A 553 33.36 8.14 20.24
CA ASP A 553 34.26 7.21 20.90
C ASP A 553 34.35 5.92 20.07
N SER A 554 35.48 5.22 20.20
CA SER A 554 35.71 3.92 19.56
C SER A 554 34.85 2.79 20.14
N ASP A 555 34.36 2.96 21.39
CA ASP A 555 33.53 1.96 22.03
C ASP A 555 32.09 1.95 21.43
N PRO A 556 31.51 0.77 21.23
CA PRO A 556 30.19 0.64 20.66
C PRO A 556 29.07 1.15 21.59
N GLU A 557 27.98 1.58 20.99
CA GLU A 557 26.74 1.94 21.66
C GLU A 557 25.74 0.79 21.49
N ALA A 558 24.93 0.52 22.50
CA ALA A 558 23.82 -0.40 22.39
C ALA A 558 22.52 0.23 22.87
N MET A 559 21.41 -0.22 22.29
CA MET A 559 20.09 0.05 22.82
C MET A 559 19.54 -1.19 23.49
N VAL A 560 19.08 -1.04 24.73
CA VAL A 560 18.42 -2.10 25.51
C VAL A 560 17.04 -1.58 25.90
N ALA A 561 16.02 -2.26 25.44
CA ALA A 561 14.63 -1.82 25.48
C ALA A 561 14.49 -0.43 24.79
N ASP A 562 14.19 0.63 25.53
CA ASP A 562 14.07 2.01 25.05
C ASP A 562 15.26 2.93 25.39
N LYS A 563 16.29 2.36 26.05
CA LYS A 563 17.44 3.12 26.59
C LYS A 563 18.71 2.89 25.78
N ILE A 564 19.34 3.99 25.39
CA ILE A 564 20.66 3.98 24.79
C ILE A 564 21.70 3.87 25.89
N MET A 565 22.60 2.90 25.76
CA MET A 565 23.78 2.68 26.62
C MET A 565 25.02 3.05 25.81
N PRO A 566 25.57 4.25 25.98
CA PRO A 566 26.78 4.66 25.27
C PRO A 566 28.02 3.99 25.87
N THR A 567 29.08 3.90 25.09
CA THR A 567 30.41 3.45 25.52
C THR A 567 30.41 2.13 26.32
N LEU A 568 29.89 1.08 25.69
CA LEU A 568 29.89 -0.26 26.33
C LEU A 568 31.25 -0.91 26.20
N PRO A 569 31.96 -1.16 27.32
CA PRO A 569 33.20 -1.94 27.30
C PRO A 569 32.99 -3.33 26.71
N LEU A 570 33.94 -3.85 25.95
CA LEU A 570 33.88 -5.20 25.35
C LEU A 570 33.55 -6.30 26.38
N SER A 571 33.98 -6.15 27.62
CA SER A 571 33.66 -7.09 28.72
C SER A 571 32.15 -7.10 29.03
N VAL A 572 31.51 -5.95 29.06
CA VAL A 572 30.07 -5.83 29.28
C VAL A 572 29.30 -6.36 28.06
N MET A 573 29.78 -6.05 26.84
CA MET A 573 29.24 -6.59 25.61
C MET A 573 29.25 -8.11 25.58
N ASN A 574 30.35 -8.75 26.03
CA ASN A 574 30.43 -10.20 26.09
C ASN A 574 29.45 -10.82 27.10
N VAL A 575 29.22 -10.15 28.24
CA VAL A 575 28.22 -10.61 29.23
C VAL A 575 26.80 -10.47 28.64
N MET A 576 26.55 -9.43 27.86
CA MET A 576 25.28 -9.19 27.24
C MET A 576 25.11 -9.92 25.89
N ASP A 577 26.08 -10.73 25.47
CA ASP A 577 26.07 -11.42 24.18
C ASP A 577 24.86 -12.36 24.03
N ASN A 578 24.40 -12.97 25.12
CA ASN A 578 23.19 -13.78 25.14
C ASN A 578 21.91 -12.99 24.88
N MET A 579 21.93 -11.66 25.01
CA MET A 579 20.83 -10.77 24.73
C MET A 579 20.88 -10.23 23.27
N ARG A 580 22.00 -10.45 22.58
CA ARG A 580 22.11 -10.06 21.17
C ARG A 580 21.12 -10.84 20.33
N GLY A 581 20.38 -10.11 19.51
CA GLY A 581 19.35 -10.72 18.66
C GLY A 581 18.06 -11.05 19.39
N THR A 582 17.91 -10.65 20.66
CA THR A 582 16.61 -10.60 21.33
C THR A 582 15.84 -9.35 20.88
N GLN A 583 14.52 -9.36 21.06
CA GLN A 583 13.65 -8.24 20.70
C GLN A 583 13.99 -6.91 21.39
N ASP A 584 14.75 -6.96 22.50
CA ASP A 584 14.96 -5.83 23.40
C ASP A 584 16.36 -5.22 23.31
N MET A 585 17.28 -5.82 22.55
CA MET A 585 18.66 -5.34 22.46
C MET A 585 19.17 -5.29 21.01
N VAL A 586 19.74 -4.13 20.65
CA VAL A 586 20.50 -3.97 19.40
C VAL A 586 21.80 -3.23 19.67
N VAL A 587 22.89 -3.71 19.06
CA VAL A 587 24.16 -2.99 19.04
C VAL A 587 24.09 -1.96 17.91
N LEU A 588 24.19 -0.69 18.26
CA LEU A 588 24.32 0.43 17.35
C LEU A 588 25.80 0.55 16.90
N GLY A 589 26.10 1.50 16.05
CA GLY A 589 27.47 1.76 15.62
C GLY A 589 28.35 2.38 16.72
N GLU A 590 29.30 3.18 16.31
CA GLU A 590 30.18 3.91 17.23
C GLU A 590 29.38 4.85 18.14
N SER A 591 29.79 4.95 19.39
CA SER A 591 29.10 5.75 20.40
C SER A 591 29.28 7.24 20.15
N SER A 592 28.16 7.95 20.06
CA SER A 592 28.15 9.41 20.15
C SER A 592 28.08 9.83 21.63
N VAL A 593 29.23 10.24 22.16
CA VAL A 593 29.36 10.57 23.59
C VAL A 593 28.94 11.98 23.94
N SER A 594 28.88 12.87 22.97
CA SER A 594 28.36 14.24 23.11
C SER A 594 27.87 14.74 21.76
N GLU A 595 26.79 15.48 21.77
CA GLU A 595 26.17 16.03 20.56
C GLU A 595 25.71 17.46 20.80
N ALA A 596 25.93 18.30 19.81
CA ALA A 596 25.42 19.65 19.74
C ALA A 596 24.86 19.92 18.32
N SER A 597 23.98 20.88 18.19
CA SER A 597 23.43 21.28 16.88
C SER A 597 23.19 22.77 16.81
N THR A 598 23.03 23.29 15.62
CA THR A 598 22.47 24.62 15.41
C THR A 598 21.00 24.67 15.83
N GLU A 599 20.45 25.86 15.99
CA GLU A 599 19.00 26.05 15.92
C GLU A 599 18.48 25.62 14.54
N PRO A 600 17.16 25.34 14.39
CA PRO A 600 16.58 25.03 13.10
C PRO A 600 16.89 26.13 12.07
N LEU A 601 17.37 25.71 10.92
CA LEU A 601 17.71 26.60 9.81
C LEU A 601 16.57 26.62 8.79
N ASP A 602 16.56 27.63 7.93
CA ASP A 602 15.62 27.70 6.82
C ASP A 602 16.08 26.89 5.59
N TYR A 603 16.96 25.91 5.80
CA TYR A 603 17.58 25.13 4.72
C TYR A 603 17.69 23.65 5.10
N VAL A 604 17.50 22.79 4.12
CA VAL A 604 17.94 21.40 4.18
C VAL A 604 19.45 21.38 4.06
N VAL A 605 20.13 20.97 5.11
CA VAL A 605 21.60 20.86 5.13
C VAL A 605 22.02 19.52 4.55
N SER A 606 23.10 19.51 3.78
CA SER A 606 23.74 18.30 3.25
C SER A 606 25.24 18.35 3.38
N GLY A 607 25.86 17.20 3.62
CA GLY A 607 27.31 17.04 3.68
C GLY A 607 27.85 16.73 5.07
N ALA A 608 29.07 16.24 5.10
CA ALA A 608 29.75 15.84 6.33
C ALA A 608 31.24 16.09 6.27
N GLN A 609 31.84 16.36 7.42
CA GLN A 609 33.29 16.50 7.59
C GLN A 609 33.72 15.88 8.93
N MET A 610 34.81 15.11 8.89
CA MET A 610 35.43 14.55 10.09
C MET A 610 36.62 15.39 10.52
N LEU A 611 36.63 15.85 11.76
CA LEU A 611 37.73 16.54 12.40
C LEU A 611 38.33 15.65 13.49
N THR A 612 39.55 15.93 13.91
CA THR A 612 40.24 15.22 14.99
C THR A 612 40.96 16.21 15.89
N ILE A 613 40.78 16.07 17.20
CA ILE A 613 41.54 16.78 18.22
C ILE A 613 42.23 15.75 19.13
N ASN A 614 43.24 16.18 19.88
CA ASN A 614 43.96 15.30 20.82
C ASN A 614 43.55 15.60 22.27
N ILE A 615 43.15 14.59 23.01
CA ILE A 615 42.77 14.69 24.43
C ILE A 615 44.02 14.41 25.31
N LYS A 616 44.36 15.38 26.19
CA LYS A 616 45.54 15.32 27.08
C LYS A 616 45.26 14.69 28.44
#